data_aa7bbc53726df54f08ba8460f9b39879
#
_entry.id   aa7bbc53726df54f08ba8460f9b39879
#
_cell.length_a   1.000
_cell.length_b   1.000
_cell.length_c   1.000
_cell.angle_alpha   90.00
_cell.angle_beta   90.00
_cell.angle_gamma   90.00
#
_symmetry.space_group_name_H-M   'P 1'
#
loop_
_entity.id
_entity.type
_entity.pdbx_description
1 polymer ?
#
loop_
_entity_poly.entity_id
_entity_poly.type
_entity_poly.pdbx_seq_one_letter_code
_entity_poly.pdbx_strand_id
1 'polypeptide(L)'
;MSFIKKEPVLSAAAVLAVLSMFFVAPSPEYLSYIDFRTLALLFSLMTVVAGLKEIGLFRYLGSSLLAGMHSTRQLAFTLTALCFFSSMLITNDVSLITFVPFSILILNMAGLPELMIPVIVLQTIAANLGSMATPIGNPQNLYLYSSFGLSAGELVGYMLPLTVLSALLLVAAVFLLKNKAITLSRTSLHQDECPTKSSLIFYLALFLVCLGCVIRIYSWPVMFFIILAAVLIKDRSLFIRVDYFLLLTFVCFFIFIGNMERIPAISGLLTKLISGHEFPAGVLLSQCISNVPAAILLSGFTDAVRPLLFGVNVGGLGTLIASMASVISYRAYAELPEAKSGTYMMVFTLYNLIFLIIMCAAGWMLLSL
;
A
#
# COMPACT_ATOMS: atom_id res chain seq x y z
N MET A 1 24.65 12.96 -0.48
CA MET A 1 24.36 12.00 0.61
C MET A 1 22.96 12.13 1.25
N SER A 2 22.32 13.31 1.25
CA SER A 2 20.98 13.47 1.85
C SER A 2 19.83 12.83 1.07
N PHE A 3 19.88 12.83 -0.26
CA PHE A 3 18.83 12.27 -1.14
C PHE A 3 18.75 10.73 -1.05
N ILE A 4 19.89 10.05 -1.14
CA ILE A 4 19.97 8.58 -1.03
C ILE A 4 19.39 8.07 0.29
N LYS A 5 19.57 8.82 1.39
CA LYS A 5 18.98 8.46 2.70
C LYS A 5 17.48 8.72 2.76
N LYS A 6 16.96 9.67 1.98
CA LYS A 6 15.52 9.99 1.94
C LYS A 6 14.75 9.02 1.07
N GLU A 7 15.31 8.67 -0.10
CA GLU A 7 14.68 7.82 -1.13
C GLU A 7 15.59 6.63 -1.51
N PRO A 8 15.78 5.68 -0.60
CA PRO A 8 16.73 4.58 -0.82
C PRO A 8 16.29 3.64 -1.94
N VAL A 9 14.98 3.39 -2.09
CA VAL A 9 14.43 2.50 -3.13
C VAL A 9 14.60 3.10 -4.51
N LEU A 10 14.27 4.39 -4.70
CA LEU A 10 14.50 5.10 -5.96
C LEU A 10 15.99 5.13 -6.30
N SER A 11 16.85 5.40 -5.32
CA SER A 11 18.29 5.45 -5.52
C SER A 11 18.84 4.10 -6.00
N ALA A 12 18.40 3.00 -5.39
CA ALA A 12 18.77 1.65 -5.81
C ALA A 12 18.25 1.33 -7.22
N ALA A 13 16.97 1.64 -7.50
CA ALA A 13 16.37 1.43 -8.82
C ALA A 13 17.08 2.23 -9.92
N ALA A 14 17.45 3.48 -9.65
CA ALA A 14 18.18 4.32 -10.60
C ALA A 14 19.59 3.77 -10.88
N VAL A 15 20.30 3.31 -9.85
CA VAL A 15 21.62 2.67 -10.03
C VAL A 15 21.49 1.40 -10.87
N LEU A 16 20.50 0.53 -10.58
CA LEU A 16 20.28 -0.69 -11.35
C LEU A 16 19.91 -0.38 -12.81
N ALA A 17 19.04 0.60 -13.05
CA ALA A 17 18.69 1.05 -14.40
C ALA A 17 19.94 1.54 -15.16
N VAL A 18 20.75 2.42 -14.56
CA VAL A 18 21.97 2.94 -15.17
C VAL A 18 23.00 1.83 -15.43
N LEU A 19 23.20 0.93 -14.47
CA LEU A 19 24.12 -0.21 -14.67
C LEU A 19 23.65 -1.12 -15.81
N SER A 20 22.34 -1.34 -15.94
CA SER A 20 21.79 -2.16 -17.04
C SER A 20 22.01 -1.53 -18.43
N MET A 21 22.13 -0.19 -18.52
CA MET A 21 22.40 0.53 -19.77
C MET A 21 23.80 0.23 -20.34
N PHE A 22 24.75 -0.23 -19.53
CA PHE A 22 26.06 -0.67 -20.03
C PHE A 22 26.00 -2.01 -20.78
N PHE A 23 24.98 -2.82 -20.50
CA PHE A 23 24.78 -4.11 -21.19
C PHE A 23 23.83 -3.98 -22.39
N VAL A 24 22.81 -3.11 -22.26
CA VAL A 24 21.84 -2.81 -23.31
C VAL A 24 21.83 -1.29 -23.50
N ALA A 25 22.40 -0.82 -24.60
CA ALA A 25 22.53 0.62 -24.86
C ALA A 25 21.15 1.29 -24.98
N PRO A 26 20.98 2.53 -24.49
CA PRO A 26 19.75 3.29 -24.61
C PRO A 26 19.29 3.40 -26.07
N SER A 27 18.05 3.07 -26.34
CA SER A 27 17.42 3.10 -27.65
C SER A 27 15.96 3.56 -27.53
N PRO A 28 15.28 3.93 -28.63
CA PRO A 28 13.85 4.25 -28.61
C PRO A 28 12.97 3.11 -28.06
N GLU A 29 13.46 1.88 -28.07
CA GLU A 29 12.77 0.71 -27.52
C GLU A 29 12.57 0.79 -26.00
N TYR A 30 13.35 1.59 -25.27
CA TYR A 30 13.15 1.84 -23.85
C TYR A 30 11.75 2.39 -23.52
N LEU A 31 11.14 3.12 -24.47
CA LEU A 31 9.76 3.60 -24.31
C LEU A 31 8.75 2.45 -24.29
N SER A 32 9.05 1.32 -24.95
CA SER A 32 8.17 0.14 -24.95
C SER A 32 8.22 -0.65 -23.65
N TYR A 33 9.26 -0.47 -22.82
CA TYR A 33 9.36 -1.11 -21.51
C TYR A 33 8.43 -0.45 -20.49
N ILE A 34 8.08 0.83 -20.70
CA ILE A 34 7.33 1.63 -19.73
C ILE A 34 5.84 1.32 -19.83
N ASP A 35 5.27 0.80 -18.76
CA ASP A 35 3.81 0.66 -18.63
C ASP A 35 3.16 2.01 -18.29
N PHE A 36 2.89 2.80 -19.36
CA PHE A 36 2.23 4.10 -19.23
C PHE A 36 0.83 4.00 -18.64
N ARG A 37 0.14 2.88 -18.80
CA ARG A 37 -1.18 2.65 -18.20
C ARG A 37 -1.09 2.61 -16.68
N THR A 38 -0.17 1.83 -16.16
CA THR A 38 0.06 1.76 -14.69
C THR A 38 0.49 3.11 -14.13
N LEU A 39 1.41 3.82 -14.78
CA LEU A 39 1.85 5.14 -14.33
C LEU A 39 0.71 6.17 -14.33
N ALA A 40 -0.12 6.19 -15.38
CA ALA A 40 -1.27 7.08 -15.47
C ALA A 40 -2.34 6.77 -14.41
N LEU A 41 -2.60 5.49 -14.15
CA LEU A 41 -3.52 5.05 -13.10
C LEU A 41 -3.01 5.44 -11.71
N LEU A 42 -1.73 5.16 -11.40
CA LEU A 42 -1.11 5.56 -10.13
C LEU A 42 -1.18 7.08 -9.93
N PHE A 43 -0.73 7.85 -10.92
CA PHE A 43 -0.77 9.31 -10.86
C PHE A 43 -2.19 9.84 -10.61
N SER A 44 -3.17 9.35 -11.37
CA SER A 44 -4.56 9.80 -11.28
C SER A 44 -5.20 9.44 -9.95
N LEU A 45 -5.03 8.20 -9.49
CA LEU A 45 -5.53 7.74 -8.19
C LEU A 45 -4.89 8.53 -7.05
N MET A 46 -3.56 8.70 -7.04
CA MET A 46 -2.86 9.48 -6.01
C MET A 46 -3.37 10.92 -5.96
N THR A 47 -3.57 11.56 -7.12
CA THR A 47 -4.08 12.93 -7.20
C THR A 47 -5.49 13.04 -6.63
N VAL A 48 -6.40 12.16 -7.03
CA VAL A 48 -7.80 12.17 -6.56
C VAL A 48 -7.91 11.86 -5.07
N VAL A 49 -7.14 10.87 -4.60
CA VAL A 49 -7.12 10.50 -3.18
C VAL A 49 -6.50 11.62 -2.32
N ALA A 50 -5.49 12.33 -2.84
CA ALA A 50 -4.97 13.52 -2.18
C ALA A 50 -6.07 14.60 -2.02
N GLY A 51 -6.92 14.80 -3.02
CA GLY A 51 -8.08 15.70 -2.93
C GLY A 51 -9.10 15.26 -1.88
N LEU A 52 -9.46 13.98 -1.84
CA LEU A 52 -10.35 13.41 -0.80
C LEU A 52 -9.77 13.58 0.61
N LYS A 53 -8.45 13.45 0.76
CA LYS A 53 -7.74 13.69 2.02
C LYS A 53 -7.77 15.17 2.40
N GLU A 54 -7.50 16.07 1.45
CA GLU A 54 -7.43 17.52 1.69
C GLU A 54 -8.77 18.10 2.16
N ILE A 55 -9.90 17.61 1.62
CA ILE A 55 -11.24 18.01 2.08
C ILE A 55 -11.62 17.40 3.44
N GLY A 56 -10.74 16.63 4.08
CA GLY A 56 -10.96 16.08 5.42
C GLY A 56 -11.89 14.87 5.49
N LEU A 57 -12.27 14.24 4.34
CA LEU A 57 -13.22 13.12 4.33
C LEU A 57 -12.83 11.99 5.29
N PHE A 58 -11.57 11.59 5.28
CA PHE A 58 -11.12 10.45 6.09
C PHE A 58 -11.09 10.75 7.58
N ARG A 59 -10.76 12.00 7.96
CA ARG A 59 -10.84 12.44 9.36
C ARG A 59 -12.28 12.50 9.85
N TYR A 60 -13.18 13.06 9.03
CA TYR A 60 -14.61 13.09 9.33
C TYR A 60 -15.18 11.68 9.53
N LEU A 61 -14.85 10.73 8.65
CA LEU A 61 -15.28 9.34 8.80
C LEU A 61 -14.70 8.70 10.07
N GLY A 62 -13.40 8.93 10.35
CA GLY A 62 -12.74 8.42 11.53
C GLY A 62 -13.38 8.95 12.82
N SER A 63 -13.55 10.26 12.95
CA SER A 63 -14.15 10.89 14.13
C SER A 63 -15.61 10.45 14.35
N SER A 64 -16.38 10.30 13.27
CA SER A 64 -17.77 9.82 13.32
C SER A 64 -17.88 8.38 13.84
N LEU A 65 -16.97 7.50 13.43
CA LEU A 65 -16.96 6.10 13.86
C LEU A 65 -16.48 5.91 15.30
N LEU A 66 -15.66 6.83 15.82
CA LEU A 66 -15.15 6.75 17.19
C LEU A 66 -16.10 7.35 18.22
N ALA A 67 -17.12 8.08 17.78
CA ALA A 67 -18.09 8.71 18.67
C ALA A 67 -18.91 7.64 19.41
N GLY A 68 -18.85 7.67 20.75
CA GLY A 68 -19.62 6.75 21.61
C GLY A 68 -18.93 5.42 21.91
N MET A 69 -17.64 5.30 21.76
CA MET A 69 -16.89 4.11 22.17
C MET A 69 -16.69 4.08 23.68
N HIS A 70 -16.89 2.89 24.27
CA HIS A 70 -16.89 2.69 25.72
C HIS A 70 -15.77 1.75 26.20
N SER A 71 -14.97 1.17 25.31
CA SER A 71 -13.88 0.28 25.70
C SER A 71 -12.63 0.41 24.82
N THR A 72 -11.48 0.12 25.43
CA THR A 72 -10.17 0.14 24.72
C THR A 72 -10.13 -0.84 23.56
N ARG A 73 -10.80 -1.99 23.68
CA ARG A 73 -10.89 -3.00 22.63
C ARG A 73 -11.72 -2.53 21.44
N GLN A 74 -12.86 -1.87 21.70
CA GLN A 74 -13.66 -1.26 20.62
C GLN A 74 -12.85 -0.19 19.88
N LEU A 75 -12.16 0.66 20.62
CA LEU A 75 -11.30 1.70 20.04
C LEU A 75 -10.20 1.08 19.15
N ALA A 76 -9.44 0.12 19.67
CA ALA A 76 -8.39 -0.56 18.90
C ALA A 76 -8.96 -1.28 17.67
N PHE A 77 -10.11 -1.95 17.80
CA PHE A 77 -10.79 -2.61 16.69
C PHE A 77 -11.16 -1.62 15.59
N THR A 78 -11.81 -0.51 15.95
CA THR A 78 -12.25 0.49 14.95
C THR A 78 -11.06 1.16 14.26
N LEU A 79 -10.01 1.54 15.01
CA LEU A 79 -8.81 2.14 14.43
C LEU A 79 -8.10 1.18 13.47
N THR A 80 -8.04 -0.10 13.82
CA THR A 80 -7.47 -1.15 12.95
C THR A 80 -8.36 -1.41 11.73
N ALA A 81 -9.67 -1.51 11.91
CA ALA A 81 -10.64 -1.72 10.84
C ALA A 81 -10.66 -0.54 9.85
N LEU A 82 -10.54 0.70 10.34
CA LEU A 82 -10.39 1.88 9.47
C LEU A 82 -9.23 1.72 8.50
N CYS A 83 -8.05 1.29 8.98
CA CYS A 83 -6.90 1.05 8.10
C CYS A 83 -7.13 -0.13 7.14
N PHE A 84 -7.76 -1.21 7.63
CA PHE A 84 -8.02 -2.40 6.82
C PHE A 84 -8.95 -2.11 5.63
N PHE A 85 -10.10 -1.48 5.89
CA PHE A 85 -11.09 -1.22 4.85
C PHE A 85 -10.73 -0.01 3.97
N SER A 86 -10.15 1.04 4.55
CA SER A 86 -9.75 2.20 3.75
C SER A 86 -8.62 1.86 2.77
N SER A 87 -7.67 1.02 3.17
CA SER A 87 -6.56 0.62 2.31
C SER A 87 -7.01 -0.17 1.06
N MET A 88 -8.20 -0.76 1.07
CA MET A 88 -8.79 -1.39 -0.12
C MET A 88 -9.16 -0.36 -1.21
N LEU A 89 -9.37 0.90 -0.83
CA LEU A 89 -9.89 1.96 -1.71
C LEU A 89 -8.88 3.07 -2.00
N ILE A 90 -8.01 3.42 -1.02
CA ILE A 90 -7.17 4.62 -1.08
C ILE A 90 -5.66 4.34 -0.98
N THR A 91 -5.24 3.12 -1.11
CA THR A 91 -3.90 2.55 -0.89
C THR A 91 -3.51 2.45 0.59
N ASN A 92 -2.65 1.45 0.88
CA ASN A 92 -2.11 1.20 2.21
C ASN A 92 -1.35 2.43 2.77
N ASP A 93 -0.52 3.08 1.95
CA ASP A 93 0.31 4.21 2.36
C ASP A 93 -0.56 5.42 2.77
N VAL A 94 -1.55 5.78 1.94
CA VAL A 94 -2.46 6.90 2.23
C VAL A 94 -3.33 6.62 3.45
N SER A 95 -3.78 5.37 3.61
CA SER A 95 -4.51 4.93 4.80
C SER A 95 -3.67 5.20 6.06
N LEU A 96 -2.41 4.78 6.09
CA LEU A 96 -1.54 4.94 7.26
C LEU A 96 -1.13 6.40 7.51
N ILE A 97 -0.76 7.15 6.47
CA ILE A 97 -0.45 8.60 6.59
C ILE A 97 -1.65 9.38 7.18
N THR A 98 -2.87 8.86 7.00
CA THR A 98 -4.08 9.50 7.49
C THR A 98 -4.44 9.03 8.89
N PHE A 99 -4.53 7.72 9.09
CA PHE A 99 -5.12 7.16 10.30
C PHE A 99 -4.11 6.89 11.43
N VAL A 100 -2.81 6.75 11.17
CA VAL A 100 -1.83 6.58 12.25
C VAL A 100 -1.67 7.87 13.08
N PRO A 101 -1.44 9.06 12.48
CA PRO A 101 -1.42 10.31 13.26
C PRO A 101 -2.75 10.58 13.99
N PHE A 102 -3.87 10.25 13.35
CA PHE A 102 -5.19 10.35 13.97
C PHE A 102 -5.30 9.43 15.20
N SER A 103 -4.85 8.18 15.10
CA SER A 103 -4.84 7.23 16.22
C SER A 103 -3.94 7.68 17.36
N ILE A 104 -2.76 8.24 17.05
CA ILE A 104 -1.87 8.84 18.04
C ILE A 104 -2.57 9.93 18.83
N LEU A 105 -3.26 10.84 18.13
CA LEU A 105 -4.01 11.92 18.76
C LEU A 105 -5.11 11.36 19.70
N ILE A 106 -5.92 10.43 19.21
CA ILE A 106 -7.04 9.87 19.97
C ILE A 106 -6.57 9.09 21.20
N LEU A 107 -5.51 8.27 21.05
CA LEU A 107 -4.96 7.48 22.16
C LEU A 107 -4.31 8.37 23.22
N ASN A 108 -3.66 9.47 22.83
CA ASN A 108 -3.17 10.49 23.77
C ASN A 108 -4.32 11.19 24.51
N MET A 109 -5.34 11.62 23.80
CA MET A 109 -6.52 12.26 24.41
C MET A 109 -7.27 11.32 25.37
N ALA A 110 -7.30 10.03 25.07
CA ALA A 110 -7.89 9.00 25.91
C ALA A 110 -7.00 8.60 27.11
N GLY A 111 -5.76 9.09 27.21
CA GLY A 111 -4.81 8.71 28.25
C GLY A 111 -4.37 7.24 28.17
N LEU A 112 -4.20 6.70 26.96
CA LEU A 112 -3.93 5.28 26.69
C LEU A 112 -2.57 5.08 25.98
N PRO A 113 -1.46 5.60 26.51
CA PRO A 113 -0.16 5.49 25.83
C PRO A 113 0.32 4.03 25.68
N GLU A 114 -0.13 3.12 26.57
CA GLU A 114 0.18 1.71 26.49
C GLU A 114 -0.39 0.98 25.27
N LEU A 115 -1.46 1.52 24.67
CA LEU A 115 -2.07 0.96 23.47
C LEU A 115 -1.48 1.50 22.17
N MET A 116 -0.67 2.56 22.25
CA MET A 116 -0.18 3.27 21.06
C MET A 116 0.63 2.34 20.14
N ILE A 117 1.64 1.66 20.68
CA ILE A 117 2.48 0.74 19.90
C ILE A 117 1.66 -0.41 19.30
N PRO A 118 0.91 -1.20 20.08
CA PRO A 118 0.18 -2.34 19.50
C PRO A 118 -0.87 -1.91 18.50
N VAL A 119 -1.58 -0.79 18.71
CA VAL A 119 -2.58 -0.30 17.76
C VAL A 119 -1.92 0.14 16.46
N ILE A 120 -0.86 0.92 16.49
CA ILE A 120 -0.16 1.37 15.28
C ILE A 120 0.42 0.19 14.49
N VAL A 121 0.98 -0.81 15.18
CA VAL A 121 1.49 -2.04 14.55
C VAL A 121 0.34 -2.81 13.89
N LEU A 122 -0.79 -2.99 14.58
CA LEU A 122 -1.96 -3.65 14.00
C LEU A 122 -2.56 -2.86 12.83
N GLN A 123 -2.58 -1.53 12.88
CA GLN A 123 -2.98 -0.69 11.74
C GLN A 123 -2.07 -0.88 10.53
N THR A 124 -0.76 -1.01 10.76
CA THR A 124 0.22 -1.26 9.70
C THR A 124 -0.03 -2.60 9.01
N ILE A 125 -0.21 -3.66 9.79
CA ILE A 125 -0.55 -4.99 9.28
C ILE A 125 -1.90 -4.95 8.56
N ALA A 126 -2.89 -4.26 9.15
CA ALA A 126 -4.22 -4.12 8.58
C ALA A 126 -4.21 -3.39 7.23
N ALA A 127 -3.44 -2.32 7.09
CA ALA A 127 -3.32 -1.61 5.83
C ALA A 127 -2.62 -2.46 4.75
N ASN A 128 -1.55 -3.17 5.09
CA ASN A 128 -0.87 -4.07 4.16
C ASN A 128 -1.77 -5.22 3.70
N LEU A 129 -2.45 -5.89 4.64
CA LEU A 129 -3.28 -7.05 4.33
C LEU A 129 -4.67 -6.69 3.77
N GLY A 130 -5.23 -5.54 4.16
CA GLY A 130 -6.47 -5.04 3.58
C GLY A 130 -6.30 -4.65 2.12
N SER A 131 -5.22 -3.93 1.83
CA SER A 131 -4.94 -3.41 0.49
C SER A 131 -4.78 -4.50 -0.58
N MET A 132 -4.43 -5.72 -0.20
CA MET A 132 -4.29 -6.83 -1.15
C MET A 132 -5.62 -7.26 -1.78
N ALA A 133 -6.77 -6.88 -1.19
CA ALA A 133 -8.09 -7.31 -1.64
C ALA A 133 -8.48 -6.75 -3.01
N THR A 134 -7.94 -5.60 -3.41
CA THR A 134 -8.37 -4.87 -4.62
C THR A 134 -7.21 -4.47 -5.51
N PRO A 135 -7.45 -4.25 -6.81
CA PRO A 135 -6.41 -3.76 -7.72
C PRO A 135 -5.82 -2.40 -7.32
N ILE A 136 -6.60 -1.53 -6.68
CA ILE A 136 -6.21 -0.16 -6.31
C ILE A 136 -5.68 -0.03 -4.89
N GLY A 137 -5.74 -1.09 -4.09
CA GLY A 137 -5.36 -1.05 -2.69
C GLY A 137 -3.86 -0.84 -2.46
N ASN A 138 -3.02 -1.22 -3.41
CA ASN A 138 -1.58 -0.95 -3.36
C ASN A 138 -0.95 -0.92 -4.78
N PRO A 139 0.21 -0.28 -4.94
CA PRO A 139 0.85 -0.11 -6.25
C PRO A 139 1.23 -1.42 -6.93
N GLN A 140 1.69 -2.44 -6.18
CA GLN A 140 2.07 -3.73 -6.74
C GLN A 140 0.86 -4.49 -7.32
N ASN A 141 -0.31 -4.44 -6.67
CA ASN A 141 -1.52 -5.04 -7.22
C ASN A 141 -1.95 -4.34 -8.50
N LEU A 142 -1.93 -3.01 -8.51
CA LEU A 142 -2.32 -2.23 -9.68
C LEU A 142 -1.41 -2.54 -10.86
N TYR A 143 -0.12 -2.66 -10.61
CA TYR A 143 0.86 -3.04 -11.62
C TYR A 143 0.61 -4.46 -12.14
N LEU A 144 0.56 -5.47 -11.26
CA LEU A 144 0.35 -6.87 -11.67
C LEU A 144 -1.01 -7.06 -12.35
N TYR A 145 -2.05 -6.39 -11.86
CA TYR A 145 -3.37 -6.34 -12.50
C TYR A 145 -3.29 -5.81 -13.94
N SER A 146 -2.54 -4.72 -14.15
CA SER A 146 -2.35 -4.12 -15.48
C SER A 146 -1.50 -4.99 -16.38
N SER A 147 -0.33 -5.41 -15.92
CA SER A 147 0.70 -6.13 -16.67
C SER A 147 0.23 -7.51 -17.13
N PHE A 148 -0.41 -8.27 -16.24
CA PHE A 148 -0.96 -9.62 -16.58
C PHE A 148 -2.36 -9.58 -17.19
N GLY A 149 -2.93 -8.41 -17.38
CA GLY A 149 -4.24 -8.28 -18.02
C GLY A 149 -5.39 -8.86 -17.23
N LEU A 150 -5.28 -9.01 -15.90
CA LEU A 150 -6.33 -9.57 -15.05
C LEU A 150 -7.63 -8.78 -15.12
N SER A 151 -8.75 -9.44 -14.89
CA SER A 151 -10.00 -8.76 -14.53
C SER A 151 -10.03 -8.45 -13.03
N ALA A 152 -10.82 -7.46 -12.63
CA ALA A 152 -10.98 -7.12 -11.22
C ALA A 152 -11.54 -8.30 -10.41
N GLY A 153 -12.45 -9.07 -11.00
CA GLY A 153 -13.02 -10.28 -10.37
C GLY A 153 -11.99 -11.36 -10.12
N GLU A 154 -11.06 -11.60 -11.07
CA GLU A 154 -9.98 -12.57 -10.91
C GLU A 154 -9.04 -12.19 -9.77
N LEU A 155 -8.56 -10.93 -9.74
CA LEU A 155 -7.68 -10.48 -8.66
C LEU A 155 -8.37 -10.61 -7.30
N VAL A 156 -9.60 -10.09 -7.18
CA VAL A 156 -10.38 -10.21 -5.94
C VAL A 156 -10.58 -11.66 -5.55
N GLY A 157 -10.95 -12.53 -6.52
CA GLY A 157 -11.14 -13.96 -6.29
C GLY A 157 -9.87 -14.65 -5.78
N TYR A 158 -8.71 -14.32 -6.34
CA TYR A 158 -7.43 -14.85 -5.85
C TYR A 158 -7.12 -14.40 -4.43
N MET A 159 -7.30 -13.10 -4.14
CA MET A 159 -6.86 -12.52 -2.87
C MET A 159 -7.89 -12.67 -1.74
N LEU A 160 -9.16 -12.92 -2.05
CA LEU A 160 -10.25 -12.98 -1.06
C LEU A 160 -9.99 -13.97 0.09
N PRO A 161 -9.53 -15.22 -0.15
CA PRO A 161 -9.29 -16.15 0.96
C PRO A 161 -8.24 -15.64 1.96
N LEU A 162 -7.14 -15.08 1.46
CA LEU A 162 -6.09 -14.49 2.30
C LEU A 162 -6.58 -13.23 3.01
N THR A 163 -7.40 -12.41 2.34
CA THR A 163 -7.99 -11.20 2.92
C THR A 163 -8.93 -11.53 4.07
N VAL A 164 -9.80 -12.54 3.90
CA VAL A 164 -10.71 -12.99 4.96
C VAL A 164 -9.92 -13.55 6.14
N LEU A 165 -8.92 -14.40 5.89
CA LEU A 165 -8.05 -14.91 6.93
C LEU A 165 -7.36 -13.78 7.70
N SER A 166 -6.83 -12.77 6.99
CA SER A 166 -6.16 -11.63 7.62
C SER A 166 -7.11 -10.82 8.50
N ALA A 167 -8.37 -10.63 8.07
CA ALA A 167 -9.38 -9.98 8.89
C ALA A 167 -9.65 -10.75 10.19
N LEU A 168 -9.79 -12.08 10.12
CA LEU A 168 -9.98 -12.93 11.30
C LEU A 168 -8.78 -12.87 12.26
N LEU A 169 -7.56 -12.90 11.72
CA LEU A 169 -6.33 -12.79 12.52
C LEU A 169 -6.22 -11.42 13.21
N LEU A 170 -6.56 -10.33 12.51
CA LEU A 170 -6.59 -8.98 13.09
C LEU A 170 -7.62 -8.86 14.21
N VAL A 171 -8.81 -9.40 14.01
CA VAL A 171 -9.84 -9.48 15.06
C VAL A 171 -9.29 -10.23 16.27
N ALA A 172 -8.73 -11.42 16.07
CA ALA A 172 -8.13 -12.21 17.15
C ALA A 172 -7.03 -11.43 17.88
N ALA A 173 -6.13 -10.76 17.15
CA ALA A 173 -5.05 -9.96 17.74
C ALA A 173 -5.58 -8.78 18.57
N VAL A 174 -6.63 -8.11 18.12
CA VAL A 174 -7.30 -7.05 18.91
C VAL A 174 -7.94 -7.62 20.18
N PHE A 175 -8.53 -8.81 20.11
CA PHE A 175 -9.11 -9.47 21.29
C PHE A 175 -8.08 -9.86 22.35
N LEU A 176 -6.81 -10.02 21.99
CA LEU A 176 -5.72 -10.25 22.94
C LEU A 176 -5.32 -8.98 23.73
N LEU A 177 -5.71 -7.78 23.26
CA LEU A 177 -5.47 -6.54 23.99
C LEU A 177 -6.31 -6.45 25.25
N LYS A 178 -5.74 -5.88 26.32
CA LYS A 178 -6.45 -5.66 27.59
C LYS A 178 -7.67 -4.77 27.37
N ASN A 179 -8.82 -5.23 27.83
CA ASN A 179 -10.06 -4.47 27.76
C ASN A 179 -10.27 -3.64 29.02
N LYS A 180 -10.36 -2.33 28.88
CA LYS A 180 -10.67 -1.38 29.94
C LYS A 180 -11.84 -0.50 29.50
N ALA A 181 -12.69 -0.10 30.43
CA ALA A 181 -13.71 0.91 30.15
C ALA A 181 -13.04 2.27 29.92
N ILE A 182 -13.53 2.99 28.92
CA ILE A 182 -13.08 4.35 28.59
C ILE A 182 -14.31 5.25 28.40
N THR A 183 -14.15 6.53 28.69
CA THR A 183 -15.14 7.56 28.38
C THR A 183 -14.49 8.52 27.37
N LEU A 184 -14.75 8.30 26.09
CA LEU A 184 -14.45 9.29 25.07
C LEU A 184 -15.62 10.27 25.00
N SER A 185 -15.42 11.49 25.54
CA SER A 185 -16.42 12.54 25.42
C SER A 185 -16.52 12.98 23.94
N ARG A 186 -17.73 13.08 23.41
CA ARG A 186 -17.97 13.65 22.06
C ARG A 186 -17.40 15.05 21.89
N THR A 187 -17.25 15.80 22.99
CA THR A 187 -16.72 17.16 23.02
C THR A 187 -15.18 17.20 22.85
N SER A 188 -14.49 16.10 23.17
CA SER A 188 -13.04 15.99 23.01
C SER A 188 -12.60 15.61 21.59
N LEU A 189 -13.48 14.97 20.83
CA LEU A 189 -13.31 14.81 19.40
C LEU A 189 -13.74 16.14 18.79
N HIS A 190 -12.79 17.00 18.39
CA HIS A 190 -13.13 18.11 17.50
C HIS A 190 -13.99 17.51 16.39
N GLN A 191 -15.25 17.96 16.29
CA GLN A 191 -16.10 17.59 15.16
C GLN A 191 -15.40 18.16 13.93
N ASP A 192 -14.60 17.32 13.27
CA ASP A 192 -14.11 17.66 11.95
C ASP A 192 -15.35 18.00 11.12
N GLU A 193 -15.38 19.21 10.57
CA GLU A 193 -16.51 19.67 9.77
C GLU A 193 -16.72 18.72 8.59
N CYS A 194 -17.99 18.39 8.35
CA CYS A 194 -18.35 17.59 7.19
C CYS A 194 -17.83 18.29 5.92
N PRO A 195 -17.11 17.58 5.03
CA PRO A 195 -16.68 18.16 3.77
C PRO A 195 -17.84 18.82 3.02
N THR A 196 -17.56 19.94 2.37
CA THR A 196 -18.61 20.60 1.57
C THR A 196 -19.14 19.62 0.52
N LYS A 197 -20.48 19.52 0.40
CA LYS A 197 -21.13 18.57 -0.53
C LYS A 197 -20.58 18.68 -1.95
N SER A 198 -20.31 19.90 -2.42
CA SER A 198 -19.78 20.15 -3.75
C SER A 198 -18.39 19.54 -3.96
N SER A 199 -17.46 19.75 -3.02
CA SER A 199 -16.11 19.17 -3.09
C SER A 199 -16.13 17.67 -2.96
N LEU A 200 -16.98 17.14 -2.06
CA LEU A 200 -17.13 15.70 -1.89
C LEU A 200 -17.63 15.01 -3.18
N ILE A 201 -18.71 15.53 -3.78
CA ILE A 201 -19.27 15.01 -5.03
C ILE A 201 -18.23 15.09 -6.14
N PHE A 202 -17.49 16.20 -6.24
CA PHE A 202 -16.46 16.38 -7.26
C PHE A 202 -15.36 15.31 -7.18
N TYR A 203 -14.73 15.12 -6.01
CA TYR A 203 -13.65 14.14 -5.88
C TYR A 203 -14.16 12.68 -5.92
N LEU A 204 -15.39 12.40 -5.44
CA LEU A 204 -16.00 11.09 -5.61
C LEU A 204 -16.29 10.78 -7.08
N ALA A 205 -16.76 11.76 -7.86
CA ALA A 205 -16.95 11.58 -9.30
C ALA A 205 -15.63 11.29 -10.01
N LEU A 206 -14.54 12.01 -9.69
CA LEU A 206 -13.22 11.72 -10.23
C LEU A 206 -12.70 10.35 -9.80
N PHE A 207 -12.99 9.92 -8.56
CA PHE A 207 -12.63 8.58 -8.09
C PHE A 207 -13.37 7.49 -8.89
N LEU A 208 -14.67 7.70 -9.17
CA LEU A 208 -15.44 6.79 -10.03
C LEU A 208 -14.90 6.76 -11.47
N VAL A 209 -14.41 7.90 -11.98
CA VAL A 209 -13.70 7.95 -13.27
C VAL A 209 -12.44 7.08 -13.22
N CYS A 210 -11.63 7.15 -12.18
CA CYS A 210 -10.48 6.25 -12.03
C CYS A 210 -10.91 4.77 -11.97
N LEU A 211 -11.93 4.44 -11.19
CA LEU A 211 -12.46 3.07 -11.08
C LEU A 211 -12.96 2.55 -12.42
N GLY A 212 -13.68 3.37 -13.21
CA GLY A 212 -14.13 3.00 -14.55
C GLY A 212 -12.98 2.60 -15.48
N CYS A 213 -11.84 3.29 -15.39
CA CYS A 213 -10.64 2.91 -16.13
C CYS A 213 -9.99 1.61 -15.58
N VAL A 214 -9.96 1.43 -14.24
CA VAL A 214 -9.46 0.20 -13.61
C VAL A 214 -10.24 -1.00 -14.12
N ILE A 215 -11.58 -0.97 -14.09
CA ILE A 215 -12.45 -2.06 -14.59
C ILE A 215 -12.59 -2.07 -16.12
N ARG A 216 -11.77 -1.28 -16.83
CA ARG A 216 -11.63 -1.27 -18.30
C ARG A 216 -12.86 -0.84 -19.09
N ILE A 217 -13.74 0.00 -18.53
CA ILE A 217 -14.88 0.59 -19.27
C ILE A 217 -14.37 1.49 -20.42
N TYR A 218 -13.24 2.18 -20.19
CA TYR A 218 -12.59 3.06 -21.18
C TYR A 218 -11.07 3.06 -21.00
N SER A 219 -10.37 3.62 -22.00
CA SER A 219 -8.92 3.60 -22.06
C SER A 219 -8.28 4.59 -21.07
N TRP A 220 -7.06 4.29 -20.62
CA TRP A 220 -6.31 5.10 -19.66
C TRP A 220 -6.03 6.57 -20.12
N PRO A 221 -5.82 6.88 -21.42
CA PRO A 221 -5.62 8.27 -21.81
C PRO A 221 -6.85 9.15 -21.56
N VAL A 222 -8.06 8.59 -21.79
CA VAL A 222 -9.31 9.31 -21.52
C VAL A 222 -9.41 9.68 -20.04
N MET A 223 -9.20 8.70 -19.15
CA MET A 223 -9.17 8.94 -17.70
C MET A 223 -8.12 10.00 -17.35
N PHE A 224 -6.89 9.83 -17.82
CA PHE A 224 -5.77 10.71 -17.48
C PHE A 224 -6.06 12.18 -17.84
N PHE A 225 -6.54 12.45 -19.06
CA PHE A 225 -6.85 13.81 -19.48
C PHE A 225 -8.07 14.39 -18.76
N ILE A 226 -9.09 13.59 -18.42
CA ILE A 226 -10.21 14.04 -17.60
C ILE A 226 -9.71 14.47 -16.21
N ILE A 227 -8.92 13.62 -15.52
CA ILE A 227 -8.38 13.94 -14.20
C ILE A 227 -7.46 15.15 -14.26
N LEU A 228 -6.56 15.18 -15.23
CA LEU A 228 -5.63 16.31 -15.42
C LEU A 228 -6.39 17.64 -15.61
N ALA A 229 -7.36 17.69 -16.52
CA ALA A 229 -8.14 18.89 -16.78
C ALA A 229 -8.99 19.30 -15.57
N ALA A 230 -9.70 18.36 -14.95
CA ALA A 230 -10.56 18.64 -13.79
C ALA A 230 -9.76 19.20 -12.61
N VAL A 231 -8.59 18.61 -12.30
CA VAL A 231 -7.74 19.04 -11.19
C VAL A 231 -7.03 20.36 -11.50
N LEU A 232 -6.57 20.58 -12.75
CA LEU A 232 -5.98 21.87 -13.17
C LEU A 232 -6.96 23.04 -12.99
N ILE A 233 -8.25 22.81 -13.24
CA ILE A 233 -9.30 23.84 -13.11
C ILE A 233 -9.68 24.05 -11.64
N LYS A 234 -9.80 22.97 -10.86
CA LYS A 234 -10.32 23.01 -9.48
C LYS A 234 -9.25 23.33 -8.44
N ASP A 235 -8.15 22.58 -8.45
CA ASP A 235 -7.07 22.71 -7.48
C ASP A 235 -5.77 22.08 -7.98
N ARG A 236 -4.99 22.86 -8.70
CA ARG A 236 -3.68 22.44 -9.22
C ARG A 236 -2.63 22.12 -8.14
N SER A 237 -2.86 22.53 -6.89
CA SER A 237 -1.91 22.26 -5.79
C SER A 237 -1.82 20.76 -5.46
N LEU A 238 -2.84 19.98 -5.83
CA LEU A 238 -2.87 18.55 -5.61
C LEU A 238 -1.76 17.79 -6.36
N PHE A 239 -1.29 18.34 -7.49
CA PHE A 239 -0.16 17.72 -8.20
C PHE A 239 1.12 17.72 -7.39
N ILE A 240 1.32 18.64 -6.45
CA ILE A 240 2.47 18.66 -5.54
C ILE A 240 2.37 17.51 -4.51
N ARG A 241 1.16 16.98 -4.28
CA ARG A 241 0.91 15.88 -3.32
C ARG A 241 1.12 14.49 -3.91
N VAL A 242 1.34 14.39 -5.22
CA VAL A 242 1.62 13.11 -5.89
C VAL A 242 3.01 12.62 -5.51
N ASP A 243 3.14 11.34 -5.25
CA ASP A 243 4.42 10.70 -5.00
C ASP A 243 5.17 10.43 -6.33
N TYR A 244 5.88 11.45 -6.79
CA TYR A 244 6.70 11.34 -8.00
C TYR A 244 7.90 10.40 -7.82
N PHE A 245 8.39 10.19 -6.60
CA PHE A 245 9.50 9.27 -6.35
C PHE A 245 9.07 7.84 -6.58
N LEU A 246 7.85 7.49 -6.19
CA LEU A 246 7.25 6.19 -6.52
C LEU A 246 7.15 6.01 -8.04
N LEU A 247 6.61 6.99 -8.79
CA LEU A 247 6.48 6.91 -10.24
C LEU A 247 7.84 6.75 -10.94
N LEU A 248 8.85 7.51 -10.51
CA LEU A 248 10.21 7.40 -11.02
C LEU A 248 10.84 6.04 -10.69
N THR A 249 10.55 5.48 -9.52
CA THR A 249 10.99 4.14 -9.13
C THR A 249 10.45 3.09 -10.09
N PHE A 250 9.17 3.18 -10.48
CA PHE A 250 8.59 2.31 -11.50
C PHE A 250 9.30 2.44 -12.84
N VAL A 251 9.54 3.66 -13.32
CA VAL A 251 10.26 3.90 -14.59
C VAL A 251 11.65 3.28 -14.56
N CYS A 252 12.40 3.48 -13.48
CA CYS A 252 13.72 2.89 -13.33
C CYS A 252 13.69 1.35 -13.35
N PHE A 253 12.73 0.74 -12.66
CA PHE A 253 12.59 -0.71 -12.69
C PHE A 253 12.13 -1.23 -14.05
N PHE A 254 11.24 -0.53 -14.75
CA PHE A 254 10.83 -0.92 -16.10
C PHE A 254 12.03 -0.94 -17.06
N ILE A 255 12.91 0.07 -17.00
CA ILE A 255 14.13 0.10 -17.80
C ILE A 255 15.08 -1.04 -17.41
N PHE A 256 15.29 -1.25 -16.11
CA PHE A 256 16.16 -2.31 -15.63
C PHE A 256 15.69 -3.69 -16.09
N ILE A 257 14.40 -4.00 -15.92
CA ILE A 257 13.82 -5.30 -16.25
C ILE A 257 13.82 -5.51 -17.76
N GLY A 258 13.37 -4.52 -18.55
CA GLY A 258 13.39 -4.60 -20.01
C GLY A 258 14.80 -4.86 -20.56
N ASN A 259 15.83 -4.28 -19.94
CA ASN A 259 17.21 -4.59 -20.28
C ASN A 259 17.61 -6.03 -19.87
N MET A 260 17.20 -6.49 -18.69
CA MET A 260 17.52 -7.85 -18.20
C MET A 260 16.85 -8.93 -19.04
N GLU A 261 15.60 -8.71 -19.48
CA GLU A 261 14.88 -9.62 -20.39
C GLU A 261 15.60 -9.80 -21.73
N ARG A 262 16.29 -8.75 -22.21
CA ARG A 262 17.06 -8.79 -23.48
C ARG A 262 18.40 -9.51 -23.38
N ILE A 263 18.86 -9.88 -22.20
CA ILE A 263 20.10 -10.64 -22.00
C ILE A 263 19.75 -12.12 -21.81
N PRO A 264 19.86 -12.99 -22.86
CA PRO A 264 19.32 -14.35 -22.80
C PRO A 264 19.86 -15.19 -21.64
N ALA A 265 21.15 -15.01 -21.29
CA ALA A 265 21.78 -15.72 -20.19
C ALA A 265 21.18 -15.36 -18.84
N ILE A 266 20.86 -14.08 -18.61
CA ILE A 266 20.26 -13.57 -17.36
C ILE A 266 18.77 -13.94 -17.33
N SER A 267 18.05 -13.66 -18.40
CA SER A 267 16.62 -13.97 -18.51
C SER A 267 16.37 -15.46 -18.31
N GLY A 268 17.09 -16.33 -19.00
CA GLY A 268 16.96 -17.78 -18.84
C GLY A 268 17.31 -18.29 -17.44
N LEU A 269 18.32 -17.71 -16.78
CA LEU A 269 18.66 -18.04 -15.40
C LEU A 269 17.57 -17.61 -14.43
N LEU A 270 17.09 -16.36 -14.52
CA LEU A 270 16.08 -15.82 -13.64
C LEU A 270 14.75 -16.55 -13.81
N THR A 271 14.30 -16.78 -15.04
CA THR A 271 13.11 -17.58 -15.32
C THR A 271 13.21 -18.97 -14.69
N LYS A 272 14.35 -19.65 -14.83
CA LYS A 272 14.55 -20.99 -14.26
C LYS A 272 14.54 -20.98 -12.72
N LEU A 273 15.08 -19.94 -12.09
CA LEU A 273 15.10 -19.80 -10.63
C LEU A 273 13.73 -19.43 -10.05
N ILE A 274 12.93 -18.66 -10.79
CA ILE A 274 11.65 -18.14 -10.32
C ILE A 274 10.51 -19.12 -10.62
N SER A 275 10.52 -19.80 -11.79
CA SER A 275 9.45 -20.73 -12.18
C SER A 275 9.20 -21.81 -11.13
N GLY A 276 7.95 -21.87 -10.66
CA GLY A 276 7.53 -22.77 -9.59
C GLY A 276 7.90 -22.32 -8.18
N HIS A 277 8.59 -21.18 -8.04
CA HIS A 277 9.01 -20.60 -6.76
C HIS A 277 8.54 -19.15 -6.59
N GLU A 278 7.58 -18.68 -7.39
CA GLU A 278 7.12 -17.29 -7.42
C GLU A 278 6.65 -16.80 -6.05
N PHE A 279 5.92 -17.65 -5.32
CA PHE A 279 5.41 -17.33 -3.99
C PHE A 279 6.56 -17.10 -2.99
N PRO A 280 7.47 -18.06 -2.72
CA PRO A 280 8.58 -17.82 -1.81
C PRO A 280 9.54 -16.74 -2.32
N ALA A 281 9.77 -16.63 -3.63
CA ALA A 281 10.58 -15.55 -4.20
C ALA A 281 9.98 -14.17 -3.92
N GLY A 282 8.66 -14.02 -4.10
CA GLY A 282 7.94 -12.78 -3.78
C GLY A 282 8.03 -12.42 -2.31
N VAL A 283 7.85 -13.38 -1.41
CA VAL A 283 8.00 -13.16 0.04
C VAL A 283 9.42 -12.74 0.40
N LEU A 284 10.44 -13.47 -0.06
CA LEU A 284 11.84 -13.24 0.31
C LEU A 284 12.39 -11.93 -0.27
N LEU A 285 12.15 -11.66 -1.56
CA LEU A 285 12.60 -10.42 -2.19
C LEU A 285 11.95 -9.19 -1.57
N SER A 286 10.68 -9.28 -1.17
CA SER A 286 10.00 -8.18 -0.47
C SER A 286 10.74 -7.79 0.81
N GLN A 287 11.35 -8.75 1.54
CA GLN A 287 12.11 -8.44 2.75
C GLN A 287 13.38 -7.62 2.47
N CYS A 288 13.92 -7.70 1.26
CA CYS A 288 15.18 -7.07 0.87
C CYS A 288 14.98 -5.73 0.16
N ILE A 289 14.04 -5.68 -0.80
CA ILE A 289 13.88 -4.54 -1.72
C ILE A 289 12.48 -3.90 -1.67
N SER A 290 11.61 -4.32 -0.75
CA SER A 290 10.19 -3.97 -0.66
C SER A 290 9.30 -4.69 -1.70
N ASN A 291 8.01 -4.84 -1.36
CA ASN A 291 7.04 -5.63 -2.13
C ASN A 291 6.75 -5.05 -3.53
N VAL A 292 6.74 -3.73 -3.70
CA VAL A 292 6.50 -3.08 -5.00
C VAL A 292 7.64 -3.38 -5.98
N PRO A 293 8.91 -3.11 -5.65
CA PRO A 293 10.03 -3.51 -6.49
C PRO A 293 10.11 -5.02 -6.76
N ALA A 294 9.80 -5.84 -5.74
CA ALA A 294 9.79 -7.30 -5.90
C ALA A 294 8.73 -7.74 -6.92
N ALA A 295 7.53 -7.14 -6.89
CA ALA A 295 6.48 -7.42 -7.86
C ALA A 295 6.92 -7.10 -9.30
N ILE A 296 7.50 -5.90 -9.50
CA ILE A 296 7.95 -5.46 -10.82
C ILE A 296 9.09 -6.36 -11.31
N LEU A 297 10.08 -6.63 -10.44
CA LEU A 297 11.24 -7.45 -10.82
C LEU A 297 10.84 -8.88 -11.21
N LEU A 298 9.99 -9.52 -10.41
CA LEU A 298 9.64 -10.92 -10.64
C LEU A 298 8.69 -11.09 -11.84
N SER A 299 7.83 -10.12 -12.12
CA SER A 299 6.84 -10.21 -13.20
C SER A 299 7.45 -10.33 -14.60
N GLY A 300 8.67 -9.82 -14.80
CA GLY A 300 9.38 -9.97 -16.07
C GLY A 300 9.90 -11.39 -16.35
N PHE A 301 9.83 -12.31 -15.37
CA PHE A 301 10.44 -13.64 -15.49
C PHE A 301 9.47 -14.78 -15.15
N THR A 302 8.17 -14.52 -15.06
CA THR A 302 7.14 -15.54 -14.81
C THR A 302 5.80 -15.13 -15.39
N ASP A 303 5.01 -16.11 -15.82
CA ASP A 303 3.61 -15.95 -16.21
C ASP A 303 2.64 -16.38 -15.09
N ALA A 304 3.16 -16.90 -13.97
CA ALA A 304 2.37 -17.42 -12.87
C ALA A 304 1.94 -16.30 -11.91
N VAL A 305 0.92 -15.54 -12.33
CA VAL A 305 0.46 -14.34 -11.61
C VAL A 305 -0.11 -14.62 -10.22
N ARG A 306 -0.88 -15.71 -10.03
CA ARG A 306 -1.51 -16.02 -8.73
C ARG A 306 -0.48 -16.23 -7.62
N PRO A 307 0.53 -17.12 -7.76
CA PRO A 307 1.57 -17.28 -6.74
C PRO A 307 2.41 -16.01 -6.55
N LEU A 308 2.67 -15.25 -7.62
CA LEU A 308 3.38 -13.98 -7.50
C LEU A 308 2.58 -12.95 -6.70
N LEU A 309 1.29 -12.77 -6.98
CA LEU A 309 0.38 -11.90 -6.21
C LEU A 309 0.38 -12.28 -4.72
N PHE A 310 0.26 -13.57 -4.42
CA PHE A 310 0.33 -14.06 -3.04
C PHE A 310 1.66 -13.68 -2.39
N GLY A 311 2.77 -13.97 -3.08
CA GLY A 311 4.11 -13.75 -2.56
C GLY A 311 4.41 -12.29 -2.21
N VAL A 312 4.13 -11.35 -3.11
CA VAL A 312 4.44 -9.93 -2.89
C VAL A 312 3.47 -9.25 -1.92
N ASN A 313 2.23 -9.72 -1.79
CA ASN A 313 1.30 -9.18 -0.81
C ASN A 313 1.57 -9.71 0.60
N VAL A 314 1.75 -11.00 0.77
CA VAL A 314 2.18 -11.61 2.04
C VAL A 314 3.57 -11.12 2.43
N GLY A 315 4.46 -10.97 1.46
CA GLY A 315 5.81 -10.43 1.63
C GLY A 315 5.88 -8.98 2.09
N GLY A 316 4.79 -8.21 2.00
CA GLY A 316 4.68 -6.88 2.60
C GLY A 316 4.68 -6.88 4.14
N LEU A 317 4.49 -8.05 4.76
CA LEU A 317 4.73 -8.31 6.17
C LEU A 317 6.21 -8.63 6.43
N GLY A 318 6.62 -8.67 7.69
CA GLY A 318 7.96 -9.08 8.11
C GLY A 318 8.84 -7.89 8.48
N THR A 319 9.85 -7.58 7.68
CA THR A 319 10.78 -6.49 7.98
C THR A 319 10.17 -5.11 7.76
N LEU A 320 10.77 -4.08 8.36
CA LEU A 320 10.34 -2.69 8.15
C LEU A 320 10.49 -2.26 6.67
N ILE A 321 11.46 -2.85 5.96
CA ILE A 321 11.75 -2.54 4.55
C ILE A 321 10.75 -3.24 3.61
N ALA A 322 10.13 -4.32 4.06
CA ALA A 322 9.22 -5.13 3.24
C ALA A 322 8.05 -4.34 2.64
N SER A 323 7.63 -3.26 3.32
CA SER A 323 6.61 -2.34 2.81
C SER A 323 6.90 -0.91 3.24
N MET A 324 6.78 0.05 2.31
CA MET A 324 6.86 1.49 2.61
C MET A 324 5.82 1.91 3.67
N ALA A 325 4.65 1.29 3.67
CA ALA A 325 3.62 1.46 4.68
C ALA A 325 4.14 1.25 6.11
N SER A 326 5.00 0.26 6.31
CA SER A 326 5.65 -0.01 7.61
C SER A 326 6.58 1.11 8.05
N VAL A 327 7.33 1.68 7.11
CA VAL A 327 8.23 2.82 7.36
C VAL A 327 7.43 4.08 7.72
N ILE A 328 6.30 4.32 7.05
CA ILE A 328 5.41 5.46 7.31
C ILE A 328 4.89 5.41 8.75
N SER A 329 4.36 4.28 9.17
CA SER A 329 3.84 4.09 10.54
C SER A 329 4.93 4.26 11.61
N TYR A 330 6.10 3.68 11.37
CA TYR A 330 7.24 3.82 12.28
C TYR A 330 7.69 5.27 12.40
N ARG A 331 7.82 6.00 11.29
CA ARG A 331 8.22 7.43 11.30
C ARG A 331 7.22 8.26 12.09
N ALA A 332 5.92 8.09 11.84
CA ALA A 332 4.88 8.82 12.56
C ALA A 332 4.95 8.60 14.09
N TYR A 333 5.26 7.37 14.52
CA TYR A 333 5.46 7.06 15.93
C TYR A 333 6.79 7.63 16.47
N ALA A 334 7.87 7.49 15.71
CA ALA A 334 9.23 7.88 16.14
C ALA A 334 9.40 9.40 16.29
N GLU A 335 8.53 10.22 15.68
CA GLU A 335 8.51 11.68 15.83
C GLU A 335 7.93 12.13 17.19
N LEU A 336 7.34 11.24 17.97
CA LEU A 336 6.81 11.57 19.29
C LEU A 336 7.94 11.81 20.30
N PRO A 337 7.81 12.82 21.20
CA PRO A 337 8.86 13.14 22.20
C PRO A 337 9.23 11.97 23.12
N GLU A 338 8.27 11.10 23.43
CA GLU A 338 8.41 9.95 24.32
C GLU A 338 8.47 8.60 23.56
N ALA A 339 8.86 8.63 22.28
CA ALA A 339 8.89 7.43 21.45
C ALA A 339 9.87 6.38 21.98
N LYS A 340 9.36 5.17 22.23
CA LYS A 340 10.13 4.00 22.63
C LYS A 340 10.43 3.13 21.41
N SER A 341 11.31 3.62 20.51
CA SER A 341 11.61 2.98 19.22
C SER A 341 12.04 1.53 19.35
N GLY A 342 12.83 1.16 20.37
CA GLY A 342 13.22 -0.23 20.61
C GLY A 342 12.02 -1.13 20.93
N THR A 343 11.09 -0.68 21.79
CA THR A 343 9.88 -1.41 22.13
C THR A 343 8.97 -1.53 20.90
N TYR A 344 8.85 -0.44 20.12
CA TYR A 344 8.09 -0.46 18.86
C TYR A 344 8.64 -1.53 17.92
N MET A 345 9.95 -1.54 17.67
CA MET A 345 10.57 -2.51 16.77
C MET A 345 10.40 -3.95 17.23
N MET A 346 10.48 -4.19 18.55
CA MET A 346 10.24 -5.53 19.11
C MET A 346 8.79 -5.99 18.86
N VAL A 347 7.81 -5.15 19.19
CA VAL A 347 6.39 -5.47 19.00
C VAL A 347 6.07 -5.59 17.52
N PHE A 348 6.58 -4.67 16.69
CA PHE A 348 6.43 -4.70 15.23
C PHE A 348 6.95 -6.01 14.64
N THR A 349 8.19 -6.39 14.98
CA THR A 349 8.81 -7.63 14.46
C THR A 349 8.04 -8.86 14.90
N LEU A 350 7.65 -8.93 16.18
CA LEU A 350 6.90 -10.08 16.72
C LEU A 350 5.57 -10.27 16.00
N TYR A 351 4.75 -9.21 15.92
CA TYR A 351 3.44 -9.30 15.26
C TYR A 351 3.57 -9.58 13.77
N ASN A 352 4.45 -8.86 13.07
CA ASN A 352 4.65 -9.09 11.64
C ASN A 352 5.16 -10.50 11.34
N LEU A 353 6.06 -11.05 12.16
CA LEU A 353 6.57 -12.40 11.97
C LEU A 353 5.47 -13.46 12.19
N ILE A 354 4.65 -13.31 13.24
CA ILE A 354 3.52 -14.22 13.50
C ILE A 354 2.54 -14.20 12.32
N PHE A 355 2.14 -12.99 11.87
CA PHE A 355 1.24 -12.86 10.73
C PHE A 355 1.87 -13.39 9.45
N LEU A 356 3.15 -13.10 9.19
CA LEU A 356 3.88 -13.61 8.03
C LEU A 356 3.88 -15.15 7.98
N ILE A 357 4.21 -15.81 9.09
CA ILE A 357 4.25 -17.28 9.15
C ILE A 357 2.87 -17.88 8.85
N ILE A 358 1.82 -17.35 9.49
CA ILE A 358 0.46 -17.87 9.29
C ILE A 358 -0.01 -17.62 7.85
N MET A 359 0.24 -16.41 7.31
CA MET A 359 -0.16 -16.05 5.95
C MET A 359 0.66 -16.82 4.90
N CYS A 360 1.95 -17.10 5.15
CA CYS A 360 2.76 -17.96 4.30
C CYS A 360 2.23 -19.42 4.27
N ALA A 361 1.89 -19.97 5.43
CA ALA A 361 1.32 -21.33 5.50
C ALA A 361 -0.02 -21.41 4.76
N ALA A 362 -0.89 -20.42 4.96
CA ALA A 362 -2.18 -20.34 4.25
C ALA A 362 -2.01 -20.15 2.75
N GLY A 363 -1.11 -19.25 2.33
CA GLY A 363 -0.82 -19.01 0.91
C GLY A 363 -0.30 -20.26 0.22
N TRP A 364 0.62 -20.98 0.87
CA TRP A 364 1.13 -22.26 0.38
C TRP A 364 0.03 -23.30 0.21
N MET A 365 -0.82 -23.45 1.24
CA MET A 365 -1.95 -24.39 1.20
C MET A 365 -2.94 -24.05 0.07
N LEU A 366 -3.28 -22.76 -0.12
CA LEU A 366 -4.19 -22.32 -1.18
C LEU A 366 -3.60 -22.47 -2.59
N LEU A 367 -2.29 -22.48 -2.74
CA LEU A 367 -1.62 -22.70 -4.02
C LEU A 367 -1.47 -24.19 -4.36
N SER A 368 -1.56 -25.07 -3.36
CA SER A 368 -1.51 -26.52 -3.55
C SER A 368 -2.88 -27.16 -3.85
N LEU A 369 -3.96 -26.39 -3.66
CA LEU A 369 -5.34 -26.75 -4.05
C LEU A 369 -5.62 -26.37 -5.50
#